data_5621fdcdc626be21287e34c09a14afb5
#
_entry.id   5621fdcdc626be21287e34c09a14afb5
#
_cell.length_a   1.000
_cell.length_b   1.000
_cell.length_c   1.000
_cell.angle_alpha   90.00
_cell.angle_beta   90.00
_cell.angle_gamma   90.00
#
_symmetry.space_group_name_H-M   'P 1'
#
loop_
_entity.id
_entity.type
_entity.pdbx_description
1 polymer ?
#
loop_
_entity_poly.entity_id
_entity_poly.type
_entity_poly.pdbx_seq_one_letter_code
_entity_poly.pdbx_strand_id
1 'polypeptide(L)'
;MDFGFTETQTMLREQLARFFRERYDFDTRQKMLAREGGRDPAVWKAFAEELGILGAGFPESLGGLGGGAVEHMVIMEELGRAIAIEPYLDTCVIGGHALLAASGPLAESLVPGIIAGDVIMAFAWAEPKSRYNPARIATRASADGAGWTLDGHKAVVLAAPWATHWLVTARTSGSPGDRDGVSLFLVEAGVPGVTRRDYPTVDGIMASELYFERSRVGPHALLGREGEALPLVEELLDRAAAATCAEAAGTMRRLHELTLDYAKQRVQFGQPISRFQVIQHRLVDMLMEVEQAVSMAYQATLRLDLPAPERARAVSQAKAKIAKGARFLGQAAVQTHGGIGITNELAAGHYFKRLTMLESRYGDQDHHLARLEALMMAEAA
;
A
#
# COMPACT_ATOMS: atom_id res chain seq x y z
N MET A 1 13.73 -18.01 -18.20
CA MET A 1 13.48 -17.28 -16.95
C MET A 1 12.49 -18.14 -16.19
N ASP A 2 12.85 -18.61 -15.02
CA ASP A 2 11.94 -19.37 -14.14
C ASP A 2 11.12 -18.36 -13.32
N PHE A 3 9.80 -18.41 -13.41
CA PHE A 3 8.87 -17.59 -12.64
C PHE A 3 8.27 -18.37 -11.46
N GLY A 4 8.78 -19.59 -11.19
CA GLY A 4 8.36 -20.37 -10.04
C GLY A 4 8.82 -19.74 -8.72
N PHE A 5 7.96 -19.80 -7.70
CA PHE A 5 8.37 -19.43 -6.35
C PHE A 5 9.34 -20.46 -5.79
N THR A 6 10.25 -19.99 -4.96
CA THR A 6 11.08 -20.87 -4.13
C THR A 6 10.21 -21.63 -3.14
N GLU A 7 10.74 -22.69 -2.55
CA GLU A 7 10.04 -23.44 -1.52
C GLU A 7 9.65 -22.53 -0.33
N THR A 8 10.55 -21.67 0.10
CA THR A 8 10.29 -20.70 1.19
C THR A 8 9.15 -19.73 0.84
N GLN A 9 9.12 -19.20 -0.39
CA GLN A 9 8.05 -18.31 -0.84
C GLN A 9 6.70 -19.03 -0.96
N THR A 10 6.73 -20.31 -1.37
CA THR A 10 5.53 -21.15 -1.42
C THR A 10 4.99 -21.41 -0.02
N MET A 11 5.86 -21.78 0.93
CA MET A 11 5.49 -21.97 2.34
C MET A 11 4.93 -20.70 2.96
N LEU A 12 5.54 -19.54 2.69
CA LEU A 12 5.06 -18.23 3.15
C LEU A 12 3.63 -17.99 2.67
N ARG A 13 3.37 -18.19 1.38
CA ARG A 13 2.01 -18.05 0.80
C ARG A 13 1.01 -18.98 1.47
N GLU A 14 1.35 -20.26 1.64
CA GLU A 14 0.45 -21.25 2.23
C GLU A 14 0.13 -20.95 3.70
N GLN A 15 1.12 -20.50 4.48
CA GLN A 15 0.94 -20.09 5.87
C GLN A 15 -0.01 -18.90 5.98
N LEU A 16 0.19 -17.87 5.14
CA LEU A 16 -0.68 -16.70 5.10
C LEU A 16 -2.10 -17.07 4.68
N ALA A 17 -2.25 -17.84 3.60
CA ALA A 17 -3.56 -18.29 3.14
C ALA A 17 -4.31 -19.08 4.21
N ARG A 18 -3.62 -19.94 4.98
CA ARG A 18 -4.20 -20.68 6.12
C ARG A 18 -4.62 -19.73 7.24
N PHE A 19 -3.71 -18.83 7.66
CA PHE A 19 -4.01 -17.85 8.72
C PHE A 19 -5.25 -17.02 8.41
N PHE A 20 -5.32 -16.45 7.20
CA PHE A 20 -6.46 -15.63 6.79
C PHE A 20 -7.76 -16.41 6.72
N ARG A 21 -7.72 -17.64 6.22
CA ARG A 21 -8.90 -18.52 6.17
C ARG A 21 -9.44 -18.87 7.56
N GLU A 22 -8.55 -19.11 8.54
CA GLU A 22 -8.90 -19.60 9.88
C GLU A 22 -9.22 -18.48 10.87
N ARG A 23 -8.59 -17.30 10.71
CA ARG A 23 -8.61 -16.24 11.74
C ARG A 23 -9.00 -14.85 11.23
N TYR A 24 -9.20 -14.69 9.92
CA TYR A 24 -9.47 -13.39 9.30
C TYR A 24 -10.57 -13.50 8.23
N ASP A 25 -11.62 -14.22 8.53
CA ASP A 25 -12.78 -14.28 7.64
C ASP A 25 -13.51 -12.93 7.58
N PHE A 26 -14.47 -12.83 6.66
CA PHE A 26 -15.20 -11.59 6.44
C PHE A 26 -15.91 -11.07 7.70
N ASP A 27 -16.54 -11.97 8.48
CA ASP A 27 -17.27 -11.59 9.70
C ASP A 27 -16.32 -11.10 10.79
N THR A 28 -15.16 -11.74 10.93
CA THR A 28 -14.09 -11.32 11.86
C THR A 28 -13.57 -9.93 11.46
N ARG A 29 -13.30 -9.72 10.17
CA ARG A 29 -12.90 -8.39 9.67
C ARG A 29 -13.95 -7.32 9.98
N GLN A 30 -15.24 -7.60 9.78
CA GLN A 30 -16.30 -6.64 10.10
C GLN A 30 -16.34 -6.30 11.60
N LYS A 31 -16.15 -7.30 12.47
CA LYS A 31 -16.04 -7.08 13.92
C LYS A 31 -14.81 -6.23 14.28
N MET A 32 -13.68 -6.41 13.60
CA MET A 32 -12.49 -5.59 13.82
C MET A 32 -12.71 -4.13 13.43
N LEU A 33 -13.33 -3.89 12.26
CA LEU A 33 -13.67 -2.54 11.80
C LEU A 33 -14.64 -1.81 12.74
N ALA A 34 -15.49 -2.55 13.45
CA ALA A 34 -16.45 -1.99 14.41
C ALA A 34 -15.84 -1.68 15.79
N ARG A 35 -14.59 -2.12 16.07
CA ARG A 35 -13.89 -1.81 17.33
C ARG A 35 -13.45 -0.35 17.38
N GLU A 36 -13.20 0.15 18.58
CA GLU A 36 -12.53 1.43 18.77
C GLU A 36 -11.16 1.43 18.08
N GLY A 37 -10.88 2.47 17.30
CA GLY A 37 -9.68 2.53 16.47
C GLY A 37 -9.70 1.70 15.18
N GLY A 38 -10.78 0.94 14.91
CA GLY A 38 -11.01 0.26 13.64
C GLY A 38 -10.09 -0.93 13.35
N ARG A 39 -9.44 -1.55 14.37
CA ARG A 39 -8.54 -2.70 14.21
C ARG A 39 -8.55 -3.64 15.41
N ASP A 40 -7.92 -4.82 15.25
CA ASP A 40 -7.53 -5.70 16.34
C ASP A 40 -6.01 -5.76 16.46
N PRO A 41 -5.39 -5.19 17.50
CA PRO A 41 -3.93 -5.25 17.69
C PRO A 41 -3.37 -6.68 17.76
N ALA A 42 -4.18 -7.67 18.13
CA ALA A 42 -3.77 -9.07 18.21
C ALA A 42 -3.40 -9.65 16.83
N VAL A 43 -4.02 -9.16 15.75
CA VAL A 43 -3.68 -9.59 14.39
C VAL A 43 -2.28 -9.10 14.00
N TRP A 44 -1.97 -7.83 14.29
CA TRP A 44 -0.63 -7.28 14.02
C TRP A 44 0.44 -8.00 14.83
N LYS A 45 0.14 -8.32 16.08
CA LYS A 45 1.01 -9.12 16.94
C LYS A 45 1.23 -10.53 16.39
N ALA A 46 0.19 -11.18 15.89
CA ALA A 46 0.31 -12.47 15.22
C ALA A 46 1.18 -12.40 13.95
N PHE A 47 1.14 -11.30 13.19
CA PHE A 47 2.05 -11.08 12.05
C PHE A 47 3.51 -11.04 12.48
N ALA A 48 3.82 -10.49 13.66
CA ALA A 48 5.17 -10.46 14.22
C ALA A 48 5.59 -11.83 14.78
N GLU A 49 4.80 -12.37 15.73
CA GLU A 49 5.21 -13.46 16.60
C GLU A 49 4.92 -14.86 16.00
N GLU A 50 3.78 -15.02 15.31
CA GLU A 50 3.37 -16.34 14.82
C GLU A 50 3.78 -16.55 13.35
N LEU A 51 3.65 -15.52 12.52
CA LEU A 51 3.95 -15.60 11.09
C LEU A 51 5.36 -15.09 10.74
N GLY A 52 5.94 -14.23 11.56
CA GLY A 52 7.26 -13.62 11.33
C GLY A 52 7.32 -12.71 10.09
N ILE A 53 6.17 -12.37 9.49
CA ILE A 53 6.14 -11.67 8.20
C ILE A 53 6.61 -10.23 8.27
N LEU A 54 6.59 -9.61 9.46
CA LEU A 54 7.11 -8.25 9.62
C LEU A 54 8.62 -8.19 9.40
N GLY A 55 9.31 -9.32 9.58
CA GLY A 55 10.74 -9.48 9.31
C GLY A 55 11.08 -9.90 7.88
N ALA A 56 10.09 -10.21 7.04
CA ALA A 56 10.32 -10.89 5.76
C ALA A 56 11.27 -10.16 4.81
N GLY A 57 11.18 -8.84 4.71
CA GLY A 57 11.98 -8.03 3.79
C GLY A 57 13.23 -7.38 4.41
N PHE A 58 13.56 -7.68 5.67
CA PHE A 58 14.73 -7.11 6.33
C PHE A 58 15.93 -8.04 6.29
N PRO A 59 17.17 -7.50 6.27
CA PRO A 59 18.37 -8.31 6.28
C PRO A 59 18.54 -9.07 7.62
N GLU A 60 19.17 -10.25 7.56
CA GLU A 60 19.43 -11.09 8.73
C GLU A 60 20.27 -10.37 9.79
N SER A 61 21.16 -9.46 9.39
CA SER A 61 21.98 -8.66 10.30
C SER A 61 21.17 -7.73 11.22
N LEU A 62 19.90 -7.44 10.87
CA LEU A 62 18.96 -6.67 11.68
C LEU A 62 17.83 -7.54 12.28
N GLY A 63 17.97 -8.86 12.21
CA GLY A 63 16.99 -9.81 12.73
C GLY A 63 15.87 -10.19 11.75
N GLY A 64 15.99 -9.80 10.48
CA GLY A 64 15.05 -10.15 9.43
C GLY A 64 15.29 -11.52 8.81
N LEU A 65 14.50 -11.87 7.78
CA LEU A 65 14.56 -13.16 7.09
C LEU A 65 15.37 -13.11 5.78
N GLY A 66 15.98 -11.99 5.45
CA GLY A 66 16.83 -11.83 4.25
C GLY A 66 16.07 -11.80 2.92
N GLY A 67 14.75 -11.69 2.94
CA GLY A 67 13.93 -11.56 1.75
C GLY A 67 13.97 -10.15 1.14
N GLY A 68 13.10 -9.90 0.16
CA GLY A 68 13.06 -8.64 -0.56
C GLY A 68 11.70 -8.35 -1.19
N ALA A 69 11.74 -7.76 -2.38
CA ALA A 69 10.53 -7.32 -3.08
C ALA A 69 9.55 -8.46 -3.41
N VAL A 70 10.06 -9.67 -3.66
CA VAL A 70 9.21 -10.83 -3.99
C VAL A 70 8.44 -11.30 -2.75
N GLU A 71 9.07 -11.37 -1.58
CA GLU A 71 8.42 -11.72 -0.32
C GLU A 71 7.35 -10.67 0.02
N HIS A 72 7.64 -9.39 -0.13
CA HIS A 72 6.64 -8.33 0.02
C HIS A 72 5.47 -8.50 -0.96
N MET A 73 5.72 -8.87 -2.22
CA MET A 73 4.66 -9.13 -3.21
C MET A 73 3.77 -10.29 -2.78
N VAL A 74 4.34 -11.41 -2.35
CA VAL A 74 3.59 -12.58 -1.88
C VAL A 74 2.71 -12.22 -0.69
N ILE A 75 3.25 -11.49 0.29
CA ILE A 75 2.51 -11.04 1.47
C ILE A 75 1.36 -10.10 1.05
N MET A 76 1.65 -9.11 0.20
CA MET A 76 0.65 -8.14 -0.24
C MET A 76 -0.47 -8.79 -1.07
N GLU A 77 -0.16 -9.80 -1.89
CA GLU A 77 -1.17 -10.57 -2.62
C GLU A 77 -2.14 -11.27 -1.65
N GLU A 78 -1.62 -11.93 -0.60
CA GLU A 78 -2.46 -12.62 0.38
C GLU A 78 -3.22 -11.63 1.30
N LEU A 79 -2.62 -10.49 1.66
CA LEU A 79 -3.33 -9.40 2.34
C LEU A 79 -4.51 -8.88 1.48
N GLY A 80 -4.29 -8.76 0.17
CA GLY A 80 -5.33 -8.38 -0.78
C GLY A 80 -6.45 -9.42 -0.89
N ARG A 81 -6.13 -10.71 -0.91
CA ARG A 81 -7.12 -11.79 -0.89
C ARG A 81 -8.03 -11.74 0.33
N ALA A 82 -7.50 -11.32 1.48
CA ALA A 82 -8.23 -11.17 2.74
C ALA A 82 -8.83 -9.77 2.93
N ILE A 83 -8.54 -8.80 2.05
CA ILE A 83 -8.80 -7.36 2.24
C ILE A 83 -8.37 -6.90 3.65
N ALA A 84 -7.18 -7.34 4.06
CA ALA A 84 -6.61 -7.04 5.36
C ALA A 84 -6.35 -5.53 5.51
N ILE A 85 -6.49 -5.06 6.76
CA ILE A 85 -6.40 -3.62 7.08
C ILE A 85 -5.08 -3.24 7.76
N GLU A 86 -4.28 -4.23 8.14
CA GLU A 86 -3.04 -4.06 8.84
C GLU A 86 -2.03 -3.24 8.03
N PRO A 87 -1.24 -2.36 8.68
CA PRO A 87 -0.40 -1.36 8.01
C PRO A 87 0.93 -1.93 7.50
N TYR A 88 0.91 -3.13 6.90
CA TYR A 88 2.10 -3.81 6.41
C TYR A 88 2.84 -3.00 5.33
N LEU A 89 2.08 -2.44 4.37
CA LEU A 89 2.66 -1.66 3.29
C LEU A 89 3.39 -0.42 3.82
N ASP A 90 2.72 0.36 4.66
CA ASP A 90 3.29 1.61 5.17
C ASP A 90 4.48 1.34 6.12
N THR A 91 4.41 0.27 6.93
CA THR A 91 5.43 -0.07 7.92
C THR A 91 6.61 -0.82 7.31
N CYS A 92 6.36 -1.98 6.69
CA CYS A 92 7.43 -2.88 6.25
C CYS A 92 7.98 -2.50 4.88
N VAL A 93 7.10 -2.17 3.90
CA VAL A 93 7.54 -1.87 2.54
C VAL A 93 8.11 -0.45 2.46
N ILE A 94 7.37 0.56 2.90
CA ILE A 94 7.78 1.97 2.78
C ILE A 94 8.73 2.33 3.92
N GLY A 95 8.29 2.17 5.16
CA GLY A 95 9.04 2.53 6.36
C GLY A 95 10.35 1.77 6.48
N GLY A 96 10.27 0.46 6.28
CA GLY A 96 11.44 -0.41 6.28
C GLY A 96 12.46 -0.01 5.22
N HIS A 97 12.03 0.21 3.97
CA HIS A 97 12.94 0.62 2.90
C HIS A 97 13.54 2.01 3.15
N ALA A 98 12.77 2.96 3.67
CA ALA A 98 13.27 4.29 4.01
C ALA A 98 14.38 4.24 5.07
N LEU A 99 14.22 3.41 6.10
CA LEU A 99 15.23 3.21 7.14
C LEU A 99 16.49 2.55 6.60
N LEU A 100 16.35 1.51 5.78
CA LEU A 100 17.49 0.81 5.17
C LEU A 100 18.26 1.71 4.20
N ALA A 101 17.56 2.53 3.41
CA ALA A 101 18.17 3.48 2.48
C ALA A 101 18.91 4.62 3.20
N ALA A 102 18.36 5.11 4.32
CA ALA A 102 19.03 6.10 5.16
C ALA A 102 20.26 5.55 5.87
N SER A 103 20.27 4.23 6.13
CA SER A 103 21.31 3.47 6.83
C SER A 103 21.71 4.05 8.21
N GLY A 104 22.59 3.33 8.95
CA GLY A 104 23.13 3.83 10.21
C GLY A 104 22.22 3.62 11.42
N PRO A 105 22.43 4.38 12.53
CA PRO A 105 21.86 4.09 13.85
C PRO A 105 20.34 4.03 13.91
N LEU A 106 19.62 4.77 13.07
CA LEU A 106 18.16 4.74 13.04
C LEU A 106 17.62 3.40 12.55
N ALA A 107 18.22 2.83 11.50
CA ALA A 107 17.84 1.50 11.01
C ALA A 107 18.10 0.44 12.09
N GLU A 108 19.29 0.48 12.72
CA GLU A 108 19.68 -0.45 13.79
C GLU A 108 18.74 -0.39 15.01
N SER A 109 18.22 0.80 15.34
CA SER A 109 17.35 0.98 16.50
C SER A 109 15.89 0.65 16.22
N LEU A 110 15.36 0.91 15.01
CA LEU A 110 13.93 0.83 14.73
C LEU A 110 13.52 -0.45 13.99
N VAL A 111 14.38 -1.02 13.14
CA VAL A 111 14.05 -2.25 12.41
C VAL A 111 13.72 -3.41 13.33
N PRO A 112 14.46 -3.68 14.43
CA PRO A 112 14.06 -4.71 15.39
C PRO A 112 12.66 -4.48 15.99
N GLY A 113 12.31 -3.22 16.26
CA GLY A 113 10.99 -2.84 16.75
C GLY A 113 9.88 -3.04 15.71
N ILE A 114 10.17 -2.84 14.41
CA ILE A 114 9.23 -3.17 13.33
C ILE A 114 9.01 -4.68 13.29
N ILE A 115 10.08 -5.47 13.32
CA ILE A 115 10.03 -6.94 13.30
C ILE A 115 9.23 -7.50 14.50
N ALA A 116 9.40 -6.90 15.66
CA ALA A 116 8.66 -7.26 16.89
C ALA A 116 7.18 -6.79 16.87
N GLY A 117 6.82 -5.91 15.92
CA GLY A 117 5.48 -5.32 15.82
C GLY A 117 5.24 -4.12 16.76
N ASP A 118 6.26 -3.65 17.45
CA ASP A 118 6.18 -2.50 18.38
C ASP A 118 6.25 -1.15 17.65
N VAL A 119 6.95 -1.10 16.51
CA VAL A 119 7.05 0.07 15.65
C VAL A 119 6.12 -0.07 14.46
N ILE A 120 5.17 0.84 14.35
CA ILE A 120 4.25 0.96 13.21
C ILE A 120 4.52 2.31 12.56
N MET A 121 4.70 2.32 11.24
CA MET A 121 4.99 3.52 10.47
C MET A 121 3.85 3.91 9.55
N ALA A 122 3.70 5.21 9.28
CA ALA A 122 2.81 5.72 8.25
C ALA A 122 3.52 6.77 7.40
N PHE A 123 3.20 6.81 6.10
CA PHE A 123 3.87 7.69 5.13
C PHE A 123 3.07 8.96 4.86
N ALA A 124 3.51 10.06 5.45
CA ALA A 124 2.91 11.39 5.34
C ALA A 124 3.59 12.21 4.22
N TRP A 125 3.35 11.85 2.98
CA TRP A 125 3.92 12.53 1.79
C TRP A 125 2.93 13.47 1.10
N ALA A 126 1.64 13.09 1.05
CA ALA A 126 0.62 13.79 0.29
C ALA A 126 0.10 15.03 1.03
N GLU A 127 -0.24 16.07 0.28
CA GLU A 127 -0.83 17.31 0.77
C GLU A 127 -2.10 17.66 -0.02
N PRO A 128 -3.04 18.47 0.49
CA PRO A 128 -4.33 18.75 -0.15
C PRO A 128 -4.25 19.22 -1.60
N LYS A 129 -3.15 19.85 -2.00
CA LYS A 129 -2.96 20.39 -3.36
C LYS A 129 -1.89 19.68 -4.17
N SER A 130 -1.24 18.64 -3.63
CA SER A 130 -0.14 17.94 -4.29
C SER A 130 -0.62 16.94 -5.35
N ARG A 131 -1.83 16.39 -5.21
CA ARG A 131 -2.29 15.19 -5.93
C ARG A 131 -1.20 14.12 -5.86
N TYR A 132 -0.64 13.71 -7.00
CA TYR A 132 0.39 12.67 -7.07
C TYR A 132 1.81 13.21 -7.32
N ASN A 133 2.03 14.54 -7.24
CA ASN A 133 3.34 15.12 -7.44
C ASN A 133 4.13 15.21 -6.11
N PRO A 134 5.17 14.38 -5.90
CA PRO A 134 5.93 14.34 -4.64
C PRO A 134 6.82 15.56 -4.42
N ALA A 135 7.10 16.37 -5.45
CA ALA A 135 7.83 17.63 -5.31
C ALA A 135 6.93 18.79 -4.84
N ARG A 136 5.60 18.67 -5.02
CA ARG A 136 4.65 19.73 -4.66
C ARG A 136 4.32 19.71 -3.17
N ILE A 137 5.31 20.06 -2.37
CA ILE A 137 5.25 20.06 -0.90
C ILE A 137 5.26 21.51 -0.40
N ALA A 138 4.27 21.88 0.41
CA ALA A 138 4.15 23.18 1.08
C ALA A 138 4.55 23.11 2.56
N THR A 139 4.48 21.92 3.19
CA THR A 139 4.98 21.68 4.56
C THR A 139 6.46 22.07 4.61
N ARG A 140 6.83 22.90 5.59
CA ARG A 140 8.20 23.41 5.76
C ARG A 140 8.86 22.80 6.98
N ALA A 141 10.17 22.63 6.90
CA ALA A 141 11.02 22.32 8.03
C ALA A 141 12.14 23.38 8.11
N SER A 142 12.31 23.95 9.28
CA SER A 142 13.32 24.96 9.56
C SER A 142 14.24 24.48 10.68
N ALA A 143 15.56 24.53 10.47
CA ALA A 143 16.54 24.22 11.49
C ALA A 143 16.50 25.29 12.60
N ASP A 144 16.55 24.86 13.88
CA ASP A 144 16.57 25.77 15.05
C ASP A 144 17.82 25.62 15.93
N GLY A 145 18.86 24.98 15.40
CA GLY A 145 20.14 24.74 16.08
C GLY A 145 20.14 23.54 17.03
N ALA A 146 18.98 23.08 17.51
CA ALA A 146 18.81 21.91 18.37
C ALA A 146 18.08 20.75 17.63
N GLY A 147 17.57 21.02 16.44
CA GLY A 147 16.80 20.10 15.62
C GLY A 147 16.04 20.84 14.55
N TRP A 148 14.78 20.47 14.36
CA TRP A 148 13.92 21.01 13.31
C TRP A 148 12.55 21.40 13.82
N THR A 149 11.99 22.45 13.25
CA THR A 149 10.60 22.84 13.47
C THR A 149 9.81 22.63 12.19
N LEU A 150 8.73 21.83 12.26
CA LEU A 150 7.85 21.52 11.14
C LEU A 150 6.56 22.35 11.24
N ASP A 151 6.16 22.91 10.10
CA ASP A 151 4.90 23.64 9.91
C ASP A 151 4.23 23.20 8.61
N GLY A 152 2.96 22.75 8.64
CA GLY A 152 2.25 22.34 7.44
C GLY A 152 1.11 21.37 7.67
N HIS A 153 0.64 20.77 6.56
CA HIS A 153 -0.53 19.90 6.57
C HIS A 153 -0.31 18.70 5.63
N LYS A 154 -0.41 17.50 6.18
CA LYS A 154 -0.40 16.24 5.41
C LYS A 154 -1.78 15.64 5.37
N ALA A 155 -2.22 15.21 4.18
CA ALA A 155 -3.56 14.74 3.91
C ALA A 155 -3.58 13.23 3.62
N VAL A 156 -4.66 12.57 4.03
CA VAL A 156 -4.93 11.15 3.74
C VAL A 156 -3.76 10.24 4.12
N VAL A 157 -3.19 10.47 5.32
CA VAL A 157 -2.11 9.63 5.83
C VAL A 157 -2.72 8.32 6.33
N LEU A 158 -2.59 7.26 5.53
CA LEU A 158 -3.13 5.96 5.87
C LEU A 158 -2.39 5.37 7.06
N ALA A 159 -3.10 4.59 7.90
CA ALA A 159 -2.58 3.99 9.13
C ALA A 159 -2.04 4.98 10.18
N ALA A 160 -2.07 6.28 9.95
CA ALA A 160 -1.57 7.27 10.91
C ALA A 160 -2.18 7.17 12.31
N PRO A 161 -3.47 6.80 12.50
CA PRO A 161 -4.03 6.59 13.84
C PRO A 161 -3.36 5.47 14.64
N TRP A 162 -2.73 4.51 13.94
CA TRP A 162 -2.09 3.34 14.56
C TRP A 162 -0.57 3.46 14.64
N ALA A 163 0.00 4.41 13.88
CA ALA A 163 1.44 4.59 13.77
C ALA A 163 2.06 5.10 15.06
N THR A 164 3.23 4.56 15.38
CA THR A 164 4.14 5.09 16.41
C THR A 164 5.06 6.17 15.82
N HIS A 165 5.30 6.11 14.51
CA HIS A 165 6.15 7.04 13.78
C HIS A 165 5.54 7.40 12.43
N TRP A 166 5.75 8.64 12.00
CA TRP A 166 5.38 9.13 10.68
C TRP A 166 6.63 9.47 9.87
N LEU A 167 6.71 8.96 8.63
CA LEU A 167 7.65 9.44 7.63
C LEU A 167 7.04 10.67 6.97
N VAL A 168 7.62 11.85 7.23
CA VAL A 168 7.08 13.14 6.82
C VAL A 168 7.99 13.78 5.79
N THR A 169 7.48 14.06 4.58
CA THR A 169 8.19 14.90 3.62
C THR A 169 7.99 16.37 3.99
N ALA A 170 9.05 17.15 4.01
CA ALA A 170 8.97 18.59 4.24
C ALA A 170 10.00 19.34 3.41
N ARG A 171 9.77 20.59 3.16
CA ARG A 171 10.65 21.44 2.39
C ARG A 171 11.57 22.24 3.30
N THR A 172 12.87 22.06 3.14
CA THR A 172 13.91 22.83 3.86
C THR A 172 14.39 24.02 3.06
N SER A 173 14.20 24.02 1.72
CA SER A 173 14.51 25.16 0.86
C SER A 173 13.62 25.18 -0.39
N GLY A 174 13.69 26.25 -1.19
CA GLY A 174 12.96 26.39 -2.45
C GLY A 174 11.44 26.58 -2.31
N SER A 175 10.73 26.41 -3.41
CA SER A 175 9.28 26.59 -3.56
C SER A 175 8.56 25.27 -3.82
N PRO A 176 7.24 25.18 -3.52
CA PRO A 176 6.45 23.99 -3.84
C PRO A 176 6.52 23.67 -5.35
N GLY A 177 7.01 22.47 -5.68
CA GLY A 177 7.20 22.01 -7.05
C GLY A 177 8.65 21.95 -7.51
N ASP A 178 9.56 22.66 -6.83
CA ASP A 178 11.00 22.53 -7.08
C ASP A 178 11.46 21.10 -6.74
N ARG A 179 12.34 20.52 -7.55
CA ARG A 179 12.85 19.16 -7.28
C ARG A 179 13.84 19.12 -6.12
N ASP A 180 14.63 20.17 -5.97
CA ASP A 180 15.55 20.32 -4.85
C ASP A 180 14.87 20.91 -3.61
N GLY A 181 15.43 20.69 -2.44
CA GLY A 181 14.93 21.24 -1.18
C GLY A 181 13.87 20.40 -0.49
N VAL A 182 13.57 19.18 -0.96
CA VAL A 182 12.71 18.21 -0.28
C VAL A 182 13.55 17.38 0.68
N SER A 183 13.12 17.29 1.95
CA SER A 183 13.73 16.48 2.99
C SER A 183 12.72 15.46 3.54
N LEU A 184 13.21 14.36 4.09
CA LEU A 184 12.39 13.32 4.71
C LEU A 184 12.71 13.27 6.21
N PHE A 185 11.67 13.31 7.02
CA PHE A 185 11.77 13.31 8.48
C PHE A 185 11.06 12.10 9.08
N LEU A 186 11.66 11.51 10.09
CA LEU A 186 11.04 10.53 10.95
C LEU A 186 10.50 11.26 12.20
N VAL A 187 9.20 11.26 12.38
CA VAL A 187 8.51 11.98 13.45
C VAL A 187 7.77 10.99 14.34
N GLU A 188 8.06 10.99 15.64
CA GLU A 188 7.32 10.18 16.61
C GLU A 188 5.86 10.63 16.70
N ALA A 189 4.93 9.69 16.76
CA ALA A 189 3.52 10.01 16.99
C ALA A 189 3.35 10.58 18.42
N GLY A 190 2.61 11.69 18.52
CA GLY A 190 2.42 12.37 19.81
C GLY A 190 3.42 13.50 20.09
N VAL A 191 4.32 13.81 19.15
CA VAL A 191 5.16 15.02 19.25
C VAL A 191 4.27 16.26 19.46
N PRO A 192 4.63 17.18 20.41
CA PRO A 192 3.87 18.40 20.64
C PRO A 192 3.76 19.28 19.38
N GLY A 193 2.61 19.92 19.18
CA GLY A 193 2.34 20.77 18.03
C GLY A 193 1.77 20.02 16.83
N VAL A 194 1.53 18.70 16.93
CA VAL A 194 0.83 17.93 15.89
C VAL A 194 -0.62 17.71 16.33
N THR A 195 -1.55 18.18 15.49
CA THR A 195 -2.98 17.84 15.60
C THR A 195 -3.35 16.81 14.58
N ARG A 196 -4.03 15.73 14.99
CA ARG A 196 -4.49 14.63 14.12
C ARG A 196 -6.00 14.61 14.04
N ARG A 197 -6.52 14.52 12.83
CA ARG A 197 -7.96 14.30 12.58
C ARG A 197 -8.16 12.97 11.88
N ASP A 198 -8.68 11.99 12.60
CA ASP A 198 -8.87 10.62 12.12
C ASP A 198 -10.22 10.44 11.44
N TYR A 199 -10.26 9.62 10.39
CA TYR A 199 -11.49 9.23 9.68
C TYR A 199 -11.31 7.91 8.94
N PRO A 200 -12.39 7.13 8.75
CA PRO A 200 -12.34 5.94 7.91
C PRO A 200 -12.41 6.31 6.43
N THR A 201 -11.68 5.56 5.61
CA THR A 201 -11.83 5.57 4.15
C THR A 201 -13.01 4.68 3.73
N VAL A 202 -13.38 4.72 2.44
CA VAL A 202 -14.57 3.98 1.96
C VAL A 202 -14.45 2.46 2.12
N ASP A 203 -13.22 1.93 2.15
CA ASP A 203 -12.92 0.50 2.38
C ASP A 203 -12.71 0.13 3.86
N GLY A 204 -12.83 1.11 4.75
CA GLY A 204 -12.76 0.94 6.20
C GLY A 204 -11.37 1.11 6.82
N ILE A 205 -10.33 1.34 6.02
CA ILE A 205 -9.00 1.67 6.57
C ILE A 205 -9.04 3.06 7.20
N MET A 206 -8.40 3.20 8.35
CA MET A 206 -8.27 4.49 9.02
C MET A 206 -7.17 5.34 8.40
N ALA A 207 -7.48 6.61 8.19
CA ALA A 207 -6.56 7.64 7.71
C ALA A 207 -6.62 8.87 8.61
N SER A 208 -5.66 9.76 8.47
CA SER A 208 -5.66 11.04 9.20
C SER A 208 -5.24 12.20 8.32
N GLU A 209 -5.73 13.39 8.68
CA GLU A 209 -5.07 14.65 8.39
C GLU A 209 -4.09 14.95 9.53
N LEU A 210 -2.85 15.31 9.20
CA LEU A 210 -1.83 15.71 10.18
C LEU A 210 -1.51 17.19 9.99
N TYR A 211 -1.77 17.99 11.03
CA TYR A 211 -1.46 19.41 11.07
C TYR A 211 -0.25 19.63 11.98
N PHE A 212 0.82 20.17 11.42
CA PHE A 212 2.05 20.54 12.12
C PHE A 212 2.02 22.04 12.40
N GLU A 213 2.06 22.43 13.67
CA GLU A 213 2.08 23.81 14.13
C GLU A 213 3.31 24.02 15.02
N ARG A 214 4.42 24.46 14.42
CA ARG A 214 5.71 24.62 15.08
C ARG A 214 6.14 23.35 15.84
N SER A 215 5.91 22.19 15.21
CA SER A 215 6.20 20.88 15.80
C SER A 215 7.70 20.64 15.82
N ARG A 216 8.28 20.50 17.02
CA ARG A 216 9.73 20.33 17.18
C ARG A 216 10.12 18.87 17.17
N VAL A 217 11.13 18.55 16.33
CA VAL A 217 11.74 17.22 16.27
C VAL A 217 13.26 17.33 16.43
N GLY A 218 13.88 16.28 16.94
CA GLY A 218 15.32 16.26 17.22
C GLY A 218 16.19 16.30 15.96
N PRO A 219 17.50 16.50 16.10
CA PRO A 219 18.43 16.58 14.98
C PRO A 219 18.51 15.28 14.18
N HIS A 220 18.29 14.15 14.83
CA HIS A 220 18.28 12.81 14.22
C HIS A 220 16.98 12.44 13.49
N ALA A 221 15.97 13.34 13.50
CA ALA A 221 14.73 13.11 12.77
C ALA A 221 14.90 13.19 11.25
N LEU A 222 15.91 13.90 10.75
CA LEU A 222 16.23 13.99 9.33
C LEU A 222 16.79 12.65 8.83
N LEU A 223 16.13 12.05 7.83
CA LEU A 223 16.57 10.85 7.14
C LEU A 223 17.37 11.24 5.88
N GLY A 224 18.62 10.83 5.82
CA GLY A 224 19.51 11.15 4.70
C GLY A 224 20.04 12.58 4.76
N ARG A 225 20.15 13.25 3.59
CA ARG A 225 20.69 14.61 3.47
C ARG A 225 19.59 15.65 3.32
N GLU A 226 19.80 16.80 3.93
CA GLU A 226 18.90 17.95 3.81
C GLU A 226 18.70 18.36 2.34
N GLY A 227 17.46 18.52 1.92
CA GLY A 227 17.08 18.98 0.60
C GLY A 227 17.22 17.95 -0.54
N GLU A 228 17.73 16.75 -0.27
CA GLU A 228 18.06 15.74 -1.28
C GLU A 228 17.15 14.49 -1.24
N ALA A 229 16.02 14.52 -0.52
CA ALA A 229 15.22 13.31 -0.30
C ALA A 229 14.29 12.95 -1.46
N LEU A 230 14.04 13.83 -2.45
CA LEU A 230 13.07 13.58 -3.51
C LEU A 230 13.31 12.28 -4.29
N PRO A 231 14.55 11.90 -4.69
CA PRO A 231 14.79 10.63 -5.37
C PRO A 231 14.38 9.41 -4.52
N LEU A 232 14.65 9.42 -3.21
CA LEU A 232 14.23 8.37 -2.30
C LEU A 232 12.70 8.36 -2.16
N VAL A 233 12.05 9.51 -2.04
CA VAL A 233 10.58 9.62 -1.98
C VAL A 233 9.94 9.05 -3.25
N GLU A 234 10.47 9.35 -4.43
CA GLU A 234 10.03 8.77 -5.71
C GLU A 234 10.21 7.24 -5.73
N GLU A 235 11.31 6.73 -5.19
CA GLU A 235 11.53 5.29 -5.04
C GLU A 235 10.53 4.64 -4.07
N LEU A 236 10.28 5.24 -2.91
CA LEU A 236 9.29 4.77 -1.95
C LEU A 236 7.89 4.70 -2.59
N LEU A 237 7.52 5.69 -3.40
CA LEU A 237 6.25 5.70 -4.13
C LEU A 237 6.19 4.61 -5.20
N ASP A 238 7.29 4.31 -5.90
CA ASP A 238 7.35 3.19 -6.85
C ASP A 238 7.18 1.84 -6.13
N ARG A 239 7.86 1.63 -5.01
CA ARG A 239 7.73 0.41 -4.19
C ARG A 239 6.32 0.26 -3.62
N ALA A 240 5.73 1.36 -3.16
CA ALA A 240 4.36 1.40 -2.68
C ALA A 240 3.33 1.09 -3.78
N ALA A 241 3.52 1.63 -4.99
CA ALA A 241 2.67 1.36 -6.13
C ALA A 241 2.77 -0.10 -6.59
N ALA A 242 3.96 -0.69 -6.62
CA ALA A 242 4.16 -2.11 -6.95
C ALA A 242 3.51 -3.03 -5.91
N ALA A 243 3.68 -2.75 -4.62
CA ALA A 243 3.02 -3.49 -3.55
C ALA A 243 1.49 -3.37 -3.61
N THR A 244 0.97 -2.16 -3.95
CA THR A 244 -0.46 -1.94 -4.21
C THR A 244 -0.96 -2.74 -5.41
N CYS A 245 -0.13 -2.93 -6.44
CA CYS A 245 -0.44 -3.80 -7.59
C CYS A 245 -0.58 -5.26 -7.16
N ALA A 246 0.29 -5.77 -6.30
CA ALA A 246 0.20 -7.12 -5.77
C ALA A 246 -1.06 -7.30 -4.91
N GLU A 247 -1.35 -6.35 -4.04
CA GLU A 247 -2.58 -6.34 -3.25
C GLU A 247 -3.84 -6.34 -4.13
N ALA A 248 -3.85 -5.51 -5.17
CA ALA A 248 -4.96 -5.46 -6.12
C ALA A 248 -5.14 -6.79 -6.86
N ALA A 249 -4.05 -7.45 -7.29
CA ALA A 249 -4.11 -8.76 -7.95
C ALA A 249 -4.75 -9.82 -7.04
N GLY A 250 -4.35 -9.88 -5.76
CA GLY A 250 -4.96 -10.76 -4.76
C GLY A 250 -6.44 -10.46 -4.53
N THR A 251 -6.79 -9.18 -4.39
CA THR A 251 -8.16 -8.69 -4.21
C THR A 251 -9.04 -9.04 -5.41
N MET A 252 -8.55 -8.81 -6.64
CA MET A 252 -9.23 -9.13 -7.89
C MET A 252 -9.48 -10.64 -8.03
N ARG A 253 -8.48 -11.46 -7.74
CA ARG A 253 -8.58 -12.92 -7.78
C ARG A 253 -9.68 -13.42 -6.84
N ARG A 254 -9.69 -12.93 -5.62
CA ARG A 254 -10.69 -13.34 -4.63
C ARG A 254 -12.09 -12.88 -4.99
N LEU A 255 -12.24 -11.66 -5.48
CA LEU A 255 -13.56 -11.16 -5.92
C LEU A 255 -14.10 -11.95 -7.13
N HIS A 256 -13.21 -12.34 -8.07
CA HIS A 256 -13.59 -13.22 -9.18
C HIS A 256 -14.09 -14.58 -8.66
N GLU A 257 -13.35 -15.23 -7.74
CA GLU A 257 -13.76 -16.51 -7.12
C GLU A 257 -15.15 -16.40 -6.48
N LEU A 258 -15.37 -15.37 -5.64
CA LEU A 258 -16.66 -15.11 -4.97
C LEU A 258 -17.79 -14.91 -5.99
N THR A 259 -17.51 -14.20 -7.08
CA THR A 259 -18.51 -13.92 -8.12
C THR A 259 -18.86 -15.19 -8.92
N LEU A 260 -17.86 -16.00 -9.20
CA LEU A 260 -18.06 -17.31 -9.88
C LEU A 260 -18.90 -18.26 -9.01
N ASP A 261 -18.60 -18.34 -7.70
CA ASP A 261 -19.33 -19.19 -6.77
C ASP A 261 -20.76 -18.71 -6.59
N TYR A 262 -20.98 -17.39 -6.47
CA TYR A 262 -22.33 -16.82 -6.45
C TYR A 262 -23.10 -17.16 -7.73
N ALA A 263 -22.49 -17.01 -8.91
CA ALA A 263 -23.14 -17.29 -10.18
C ALA A 263 -23.55 -18.77 -10.33
N LYS A 264 -22.77 -19.70 -9.74
CA LYS A 264 -23.10 -21.13 -9.70
C LYS A 264 -24.26 -21.46 -8.76
N GLN A 265 -24.44 -20.70 -7.69
CA GLN A 265 -25.45 -20.96 -6.66
C GLN A 265 -26.75 -20.21 -6.91
N ARG A 266 -26.70 -18.99 -7.47
CA ARG A 266 -27.87 -18.14 -7.70
C ARG A 266 -28.73 -18.68 -8.83
N VAL A 267 -29.94 -19.09 -8.50
CA VAL A 267 -30.94 -19.60 -9.47
C VAL A 267 -31.89 -18.46 -9.87
N GLN A 268 -32.05 -18.26 -11.17
CA GLN A 268 -33.08 -17.42 -11.81
C GLN A 268 -33.52 -18.07 -13.13
N PHE A 269 -34.78 -17.88 -13.50
CA PHE A 269 -35.37 -18.48 -14.71
C PHE A 269 -35.20 -20.02 -14.75
N GLY A 270 -35.30 -20.68 -13.59
CA GLY A 270 -35.23 -22.13 -13.45
C GLY A 270 -33.84 -22.78 -13.50
N GLN A 271 -32.76 -21.99 -13.55
CA GLN A 271 -31.39 -22.51 -13.59
C GLN A 271 -30.38 -21.55 -12.93
N PRO A 272 -29.18 -22.03 -12.55
CA PRO A 272 -28.07 -21.17 -12.09
C PRO A 272 -27.74 -20.09 -13.13
N ILE A 273 -27.48 -18.85 -12.65
CA ILE A 273 -27.17 -17.75 -13.58
C ILE A 273 -25.87 -17.98 -14.36
N SER A 274 -24.95 -18.82 -13.88
CA SER A 274 -23.75 -19.25 -14.59
C SER A 274 -24.03 -20.04 -15.89
N ARG A 275 -25.28 -20.47 -16.12
CA ARG A 275 -25.68 -21.13 -17.37
C ARG A 275 -25.96 -20.16 -18.53
N PHE A 276 -26.12 -18.86 -18.24
CA PHE A 276 -26.36 -17.86 -19.28
C PHE A 276 -25.04 -17.41 -19.89
N GLN A 277 -24.92 -17.43 -21.22
CA GLN A 277 -23.69 -17.07 -21.96
C GLN A 277 -23.17 -15.67 -21.60
N VAL A 278 -24.05 -14.69 -21.41
CA VAL A 278 -23.65 -13.32 -21.04
C VAL A 278 -22.91 -13.28 -19.68
N ILE A 279 -23.27 -14.15 -18.74
CA ILE A 279 -22.60 -14.28 -17.45
C ILE A 279 -21.27 -15.02 -17.61
N GLN A 280 -21.24 -16.09 -18.45
CA GLN A 280 -20.01 -16.82 -18.75
C GLN A 280 -18.95 -15.92 -19.38
N HIS A 281 -19.32 -15.13 -20.39
CA HIS A 281 -18.40 -14.18 -21.03
C HIS A 281 -17.87 -13.16 -20.03
N ARG A 282 -18.74 -12.57 -19.21
CA ARG A 282 -18.33 -11.62 -18.16
C ARG A 282 -17.33 -12.23 -17.18
N LEU A 283 -17.57 -13.46 -16.73
CA LEU A 283 -16.65 -14.15 -15.80
C LEU A 283 -15.31 -14.47 -16.46
N VAL A 284 -15.29 -14.80 -17.77
CA VAL A 284 -14.05 -14.98 -18.53
C VAL A 284 -13.30 -13.66 -18.69
N ASP A 285 -14.00 -12.57 -19.02
CA ASP A 285 -13.39 -11.22 -19.11
C ASP A 285 -12.78 -10.81 -17.78
N MET A 286 -13.48 -11.06 -16.65
CA MET A 286 -12.95 -10.82 -15.31
C MET A 286 -11.69 -11.66 -15.05
N LEU A 287 -11.66 -12.94 -15.42
CA LEU A 287 -10.49 -13.81 -15.25
C LEU A 287 -9.30 -13.30 -16.07
N MET A 288 -9.52 -12.86 -17.30
CA MET A 288 -8.45 -12.27 -18.13
C MET A 288 -7.82 -11.05 -17.46
N GLU A 289 -8.62 -10.19 -16.82
CA GLU A 289 -8.09 -9.04 -16.06
C GLU A 289 -7.30 -9.49 -14.82
N VAL A 290 -7.72 -10.55 -14.13
CA VAL A 290 -6.95 -11.13 -13.00
C VAL A 290 -5.58 -11.62 -13.46
N GLU A 291 -5.51 -12.44 -14.52
CA GLU A 291 -4.25 -13.02 -14.99
C GLU A 291 -3.28 -11.94 -15.52
N GLN A 292 -3.81 -10.90 -16.16
CA GLN A 292 -3.01 -9.75 -16.56
C GLN A 292 -2.52 -8.95 -15.35
N ALA A 293 -3.36 -8.77 -14.31
CA ALA A 293 -2.97 -8.06 -13.09
C ALA A 293 -1.82 -8.79 -12.37
N VAL A 294 -1.91 -10.12 -12.25
CA VAL A 294 -0.84 -10.94 -11.67
C VAL A 294 0.46 -10.77 -12.46
N SER A 295 0.41 -10.91 -13.78
CA SER A 295 1.60 -10.77 -14.64
C SER A 295 2.25 -9.39 -14.52
N MET A 296 1.44 -8.34 -14.45
CA MET A 296 1.92 -6.96 -14.30
C MET A 296 2.47 -6.67 -12.90
N ALA A 297 1.90 -7.24 -11.84
CA ALA A 297 2.43 -7.12 -10.49
C ALA A 297 3.81 -7.78 -10.36
N TYR A 298 3.99 -8.97 -10.96
CA TYR A 298 5.31 -9.63 -11.06
C TYR A 298 6.31 -8.76 -11.82
N GLN A 299 5.93 -8.22 -12.98
CA GLN A 299 6.80 -7.35 -13.77
C GLN A 299 7.26 -6.14 -12.97
N ALA A 300 6.37 -5.45 -12.25
CA ALA A 300 6.71 -4.31 -11.43
C ALA A 300 7.68 -4.70 -10.30
N THR A 301 7.35 -5.77 -9.58
CA THR A 301 8.14 -6.25 -8.44
C THR A 301 9.58 -6.62 -8.83
N LEU A 302 9.75 -7.41 -9.88
CA LEU A 302 11.06 -7.88 -10.35
C LEU A 302 11.96 -6.76 -10.90
N ARG A 303 11.41 -5.56 -11.10
CA ARG A 303 12.15 -4.39 -11.63
C ARG A 303 12.32 -3.27 -10.60
N LEU A 304 11.97 -3.49 -9.34
CA LEU A 304 12.09 -2.46 -8.29
C LEU A 304 13.54 -2.04 -8.02
N ASP A 305 14.50 -2.93 -8.20
CA ASP A 305 15.90 -2.66 -7.93
C ASP A 305 16.69 -2.19 -9.19
N LEU A 306 15.99 -2.01 -10.32
CA LEU A 306 16.56 -1.42 -11.52
C LEU A 306 16.74 0.11 -11.36
N PRO A 307 17.56 0.77 -12.23
CA PRO A 307 17.67 2.22 -12.26
C PRO A 307 16.31 2.94 -12.35
N ALA A 308 16.25 4.14 -11.78
CA ALA A 308 14.98 4.87 -11.60
C ALA A 308 14.09 4.96 -12.86
N PRO A 309 14.59 5.24 -14.10
CA PRO A 309 13.74 5.29 -15.28
C PRO A 309 13.10 3.96 -15.63
N GLU A 310 13.85 2.84 -15.51
CA GLU A 310 13.37 1.50 -15.82
C GLU A 310 12.36 1.02 -14.77
N ARG A 311 12.66 1.25 -13.47
CA ARG A 311 11.75 1.00 -12.36
C ARG A 311 10.45 1.77 -12.55
N ALA A 312 10.54 3.08 -12.75
CA ALA A 312 9.38 3.96 -12.92
C ALA A 312 8.48 3.53 -14.09
N ARG A 313 9.09 3.10 -15.21
CA ARG A 313 8.37 2.58 -16.37
C ARG A 313 7.60 1.30 -16.02
N ALA A 314 8.27 0.31 -15.44
CA ALA A 314 7.65 -0.97 -15.11
C ALA A 314 6.49 -0.81 -14.12
N VAL A 315 6.70 -0.01 -13.06
CA VAL A 315 5.68 0.29 -12.07
C VAL A 315 4.48 1.04 -12.67
N SER A 316 4.75 2.04 -13.52
CA SER A 316 3.67 2.82 -14.14
C SER A 316 2.87 1.99 -15.14
N GLN A 317 3.49 1.09 -15.91
CA GLN A 317 2.79 0.16 -16.78
C GLN A 317 1.85 -0.76 -15.98
N ALA A 318 2.36 -1.33 -14.89
CA ALA A 318 1.59 -2.21 -14.02
C ALA A 318 0.41 -1.47 -13.40
N LYS A 319 0.67 -0.32 -12.78
CA LYS A 319 -0.36 0.44 -12.07
C LYS A 319 -1.45 0.94 -13.01
N ALA A 320 -1.11 1.46 -14.21
CA ALA A 320 -2.09 1.90 -15.21
C ALA A 320 -2.99 0.75 -15.68
N LYS A 321 -2.40 -0.45 -15.96
CA LYS A 321 -3.18 -1.62 -16.39
C LYS A 321 -4.06 -2.16 -15.28
N ILE A 322 -3.50 -2.32 -14.07
CA ILE A 322 -4.21 -2.91 -12.93
C ILE A 322 -5.32 -1.99 -12.45
N ALA A 323 -5.12 -0.67 -12.40
CA ALA A 323 -6.16 0.29 -12.03
C ALA A 323 -7.39 0.17 -12.93
N LYS A 324 -7.18 0.09 -14.25
CA LYS A 324 -8.26 -0.13 -15.24
C LYS A 324 -8.97 -1.46 -15.02
N GLY A 325 -8.20 -2.55 -14.87
CA GLY A 325 -8.72 -3.91 -14.68
C GLY A 325 -9.50 -4.04 -13.36
N ALA A 326 -8.99 -3.45 -12.27
CA ALA A 326 -9.64 -3.44 -10.97
C ALA A 326 -11.01 -2.75 -11.00
N ARG A 327 -11.11 -1.60 -11.66
CA ARG A 327 -12.38 -0.88 -11.86
C ARG A 327 -13.37 -1.76 -12.64
N PHE A 328 -12.95 -2.31 -13.77
CA PHE A 328 -13.79 -3.17 -14.59
C PHE A 328 -14.29 -4.39 -13.79
N LEU A 329 -13.38 -5.12 -13.16
CA LEU A 329 -13.70 -6.33 -12.42
C LEU A 329 -14.63 -6.05 -11.23
N GLY A 330 -14.36 -4.99 -10.47
CA GLY A 330 -15.20 -4.57 -9.35
C GLY A 330 -16.63 -4.27 -9.78
N GLN A 331 -16.80 -3.48 -10.86
CA GLN A 331 -18.12 -3.16 -11.42
C GLN A 331 -18.84 -4.40 -11.99
N ALA A 332 -18.12 -5.27 -12.70
CA ALA A 332 -18.66 -6.52 -13.24
C ALA A 332 -19.13 -7.46 -12.13
N ALA A 333 -18.39 -7.55 -11.02
CA ALA A 333 -18.77 -8.32 -9.86
C ALA A 333 -20.05 -7.79 -9.22
N VAL A 334 -20.11 -6.50 -8.90
CA VAL A 334 -21.33 -5.87 -8.32
C VAL A 334 -22.52 -6.07 -9.23
N GLN A 335 -22.38 -5.87 -10.55
CA GLN A 335 -23.45 -6.10 -11.52
C GLN A 335 -23.92 -7.55 -11.54
N THR A 336 -23.01 -8.52 -11.40
CA THR A 336 -23.34 -9.94 -11.39
C THR A 336 -24.08 -10.37 -10.11
N HIS A 337 -23.72 -9.78 -8.97
CA HIS A 337 -24.43 -10.01 -7.71
C HIS A 337 -25.80 -9.29 -7.65
N GLY A 338 -25.99 -8.23 -8.45
CA GLY A 338 -27.19 -7.41 -8.40
C GLY A 338 -27.32 -6.61 -7.10
N GLY A 339 -28.54 -6.35 -6.64
CA GLY A 339 -28.79 -5.49 -5.47
C GLY A 339 -28.05 -5.89 -4.19
N ILE A 340 -27.83 -7.19 -3.94
CA ILE A 340 -27.09 -7.66 -2.77
C ILE A 340 -25.58 -7.29 -2.84
N GLY A 341 -25.05 -7.10 -4.05
CA GLY A 341 -23.64 -6.76 -4.26
C GLY A 341 -23.21 -5.36 -3.74
N ILE A 342 -24.18 -4.49 -3.43
CA ILE A 342 -23.93 -3.17 -2.85
C ILE A 342 -24.25 -3.08 -1.36
N THR A 343 -24.74 -4.16 -0.76
CA THR A 343 -25.02 -4.20 0.68
C THR A 343 -23.74 -4.44 1.49
N ASN A 344 -23.77 -4.10 2.77
CA ASN A 344 -22.66 -4.37 3.68
C ASN A 344 -22.63 -5.83 4.17
N GLU A 345 -23.65 -6.61 3.85
CA GLU A 345 -23.80 -8.01 4.29
C GLU A 345 -22.95 -8.98 3.44
N LEU A 346 -22.68 -8.60 2.18
CA LEU A 346 -21.94 -9.44 1.26
C LEU A 346 -20.51 -8.95 1.07
N ALA A 347 -19.54 -9.86 1.18
CA ALA A 347 -18.12 -9.55 1.04
C ALA A 347 -17.78 -8.87 -0.31
N ALA A 348 -18.46 -9.21 -1.40
CA ALA A 348 -18.21 -8.66 -2.74
C ALA A 348 -18.21 -7.12 -2.78
N GLY A 349 -19.15 -6.47 -2.06
CA GLY A 349 -19.20 -5.01 -1.95
C GLY A 349 -17.96 -4.41 -1.27
N HIS A 350 -17.39 -5.10 -0.29
CA HIS A 350 -16.17 -4.67 0.40
C HIS A 350 -14.92 -4.84 -0.47
N TYR A 351 -14.83 -5.91 -1.24
CA TYR A 351 -13.78 -6.10 -2.26
C TYR A 351 -13.86 -5.00 -3.34
N PHE A 352 -15.05 -4.66 -3.79
CA PHE A 352 -15.25 -3.54 -4.73
C PHE A 352 -14.76 -2.21 -4.15
N LYS A 353 -15.12 -1.89 -2.90
CA LYS A 353 -14.65 -0.69 -2.20
C LYS A 353 -13.12 -0.68 -2.09
N ARG A 354 -12.51 -1.83 -1.76
CA ARG A 354 -11.06 -1.95 -1.67
C ARG A 354 -10.39 -1.71 -3.02
N LEU A 355 -10.87 -2.33 -4.10
CA LEU A 355 -10.34 -2.11 -5.45
C LEU A 355 -10.45 -0.64 -5.88
N THR A 356 -11.55 0.04 -5.52
CA THR A 356 -11.72 1.47 -5.79
C THR A 356 -10.66 2.33 -5.08
N MET A 357 -10.30 2.00 -3.83
CA MET A 357 -9.23 2.68 -3.12
C MET A 357 -7.85 2.37 -3.71
N LEU A 358 -7.57 1.11 -4.03
CA LEU A 358 -6.31 0.68 -4.63
C LEU A 358 -6.08 1.29 -6.01
N GLU A 359 -7.15 1.57 -6.77
CA GLU A 359 -7.07 2.25 -8.05
C GLU A 359 -6.39 3.62 -7.94
N SER A 360 -6.74 4.42 -6.93
CA SER A 360 -6.22 5.77 -6.74
C SER A 360 -4.97 5.85 -5.86
N ARG A 361 -4.68 4.83 -5.04
CA ARG A 361 -3.56 4.84 -4.11
C ARG A 361 -2.23 4.86 -4.86
N TYR A 362 -1.35 5.84 -4.55
CA TYR A 362 -0.04 6.08 -5.20
C TYR A 362 -0.10 6.34 -6.71
N GLY A 363 -1.17 6.92 -7.19
CA GLY A 363 -1.40 7.28 -8.59
C GLY A 363 -2.53 6.47 -9.24
N ASP A 364 -3.42 7.17 -9.92
CA ASP A 364 -4.48 6.59 -10.74
C ASP A 364 -3.95 6.22 -12.15
N GLN A 365 -4.82 5.67 -12.99
CA GLN A 365 -4.49 5.30 -14.35
C GLN A 365 -3.91 6.48 -15.14
N ASP A 366 -4.55 7.65 -15.06
CA ASP A 366 -4.18 8.82 -15.86
C ASP A 366 -2.82 9.38 -15.43
N HIS A 367 -2.54 9.41 -14.12
CA HIS A 367 -1.22 9.78 -13.59
C HIS A 367 -0.12 8.89 -14.14
N HIS A 368 -0.30 7.58 -14.11
CA HIS A 368 0.71 6.64 -14.56
C HIS A 368 0.88 6.63 -16.07
N LEU A 369 -0.18 6.86 -16.86
CA LEU A 369 -0.07 7.06 -18.31
C LEU A 369 0.70 8.34 -18.65
N ALA A 370 0.42 9.46 -17.98
CA ALA A 370 1.18 10.70 -18.17
C ALA A 370 2.65 10.55 -17.77
N ARG A 371 2.94 9.79 -16.70
CA ARG A 371 4.32 9.47 -16.30
C ARG A 371 5.04 8.63 -17.35
N LEU A 372 4.37 7.66 -17.98
CA LEU A 372 4.92 6.86 -19.07
C LEU A 372 5.22 7.72 -20.30
N GLU A 373 4.32 8.60 -20.67
CA GLU A 373 4.51 9.56 -21.77
C GLU A 373 5.75 10.41 -21.53
N ALA A 374 5.90 10.99 -20.32
CA ALA A 374 7.07 11.79 -19.98
C ALA A 374 8.40 11.01 -20.07
N LEU A 375 8.41 9.73 -19.61
CA LEU A 375 9.59 8.86 -19.72
C LEU A 375 9.94 8.53 -21.18
N MET A 376 8.94 8.29 -22.03
CA MET A 376 9.16 8.02 -23.47
C MET A 376 9.69 9.25 -24.19
N MET A 377 9.19 10.44 -23.88
CA MET A 377 9.68 11.70 -24.46
C MET A 377 11.13 12.00 -24.06
N ALA A 378 11.49 11.73 -22.81
CA ALA A 378 12.86 11.93 -22.32
C ALA A 378 13.88 10.98 -22.99
N GLU A 379 13.47 9.79 -23.44
CA GLU A 379 14.34 8.86 -24.16
C GLU A 379 14.49 9.22 -25.65
N ALA A 380 13.50 9.93 -26.21
CA ALA A 380 13.53 10.34 -27.61
C ALA A 380 14.30 11.66 -27.84
N ALA A 381 14.64 12.39 -26.77
CA ALA A 381 15.37 13.67 -26.78
C ALA A 381 16.87 13.47 -26.64
#